data_d3f0b80dd24061016f3425499419b460
#
_entry.id   d3f0b80dd24061016f3425499419b460
#
_cell.length_a   1.000
_cell.length_b   1.000
_cell.length_c   1.000
_cell.angle_alpha   90.00
_cell.angle_beta   90.00
_cell.angle_gamma   90.00
#
_symmetry.space_group_name_H-M   'P 1'
#
loop_
_entity.id
_entity.type
_entity.pdbx_description
1 polymer ?
#
loop_
_entity_poly.entity_id
_entity_poly.type
_entity_poly.pdbx_seq_one_letter_code
_entity_poly.pdbx_strand_id
1 'polypeptide(L)'
;LAFGTKQVEKVDMIAGPGNVFVQLAKQMVGGACGTDGGFYGPSEIVTIADETADPRCVAADLMAQAEHDPGKCFLISWSKTVIENILDVWIPAQGFPRQGP
;
A
#
# COMPACT_ATOMS: atom_id res chain seq x y z
N LEU A 1 -2.38 -17.73 18.50
CA LEU A 1 -1.89 -18.40 17.28
C LEU A 1 -0.51 -19.01 17.46
N ALA A 2 0.44 -18.27 18.01
CA ALA A 2 1.83 -18.73 18.11
C ALA A 2 2.02 -19.86 19.10
N PHE A 3 1.31 -19.87 20.22
CA PHE A 3 1.49 -20.85 21.31
C PHE A 3 0.33 -21.82 21.43
N GLY A 4 -0.82 -21.50 20.88
CA GLY A 4 -2.03 -22.29 21.02
C GLY A 4 -2.74 -22.08 22.34
N THR A 5 -4.04 -22.20 22.32
CA THR A 5 -4.92 -22.19 23.48
C THR A 5 -5.94 -23.31 23.33
N LYS A 6 -6.85 -23.43 24.30
CA LYS A 6 -7.93 -24.42 24.20
C LYS A 6 -8.88 -24.14 23.03
N GLN A 7 -9.03 -22.88 22.64
CA GLN A 7 -9.97 -22.44 21.61
C GLN A 7 -9.30 -22.13 20.28
N VAL A 8 -8.00 -21.78 20.30
CA VAL A 8 -7.25 -21.41 19.11
C VAL A 8 -6.05 -22.31 18.98
N GLU A 9 -6.01 -23.08 17.92
CA GLU A 9 -4.93 -24.02 17.66
C GLU A 9 -3.64 -23.27 17.28
N LYS A 10 -2.49 -23.82 17.72
CA LYS A 10 -1.19 -23.31 17.32
C LYS A 10 -1.01 -23.42 15.81
N VAL A 11 -0.49 -22.38 15.17
CA VAL A 11 -0.19 -22.38 13.75
C VAL A 11 1.30 -22.45 13.49
N ASP A 12 1.68 -22.86 12.30
CA ASP A 12 3.07 -22.96 11.90
C ASP A 12 3.63 -21.64 11.40
N MET A 13 2.78 -20.79 10.83
CA MET A 13 3.18 -19.51 10.27
C MET A 13 2.10 -18.45 10.46
N ILE A 14 2.53 -17.24 10.78
CA ILE A 14 1.68 -16.06 10.87
C ILE A 14 2.10 -15.09 9.78
N ALA A 15 1.17 -14.72 8.92
CA ALA A 15 1.39 -13.78 7.83
C ALA A 15 0.24 -12.77 7.76
N GLY A 16 0.55 -11.58 7.35
CA GLY A 16 -0.43 -10.52 7.15
C GLY A 16 0.05 -9.17 7.66
N PRO A 17 -0.57 -8.09 7.18
CA PRO A 17 -0.25 -6.75 7.63
C PRO A 17 -0.84 -6.47 9.01
N GLY A 18 -0.36 -5.42 9.64
CA GLY A 18 -0.89 -4.93 10.90
C GLY A 18 -0.19 -3.68 11.36
N ASN A 19 -0.68 -3.10 12.43
CA ASN A 19 -0.09 -1.91 13.03
C ASN A 19 1.22 -2.24 13.78
N VAL A 20 1.80 -1.25 14.43
CA VAL A 20 3.06 -1.42 15.19
C VAL A 20 2.94 -2.51 16.24
N PHE A 21 1.80 -2.64 16.91
CA PHE A 21 1.60 -3.67 17.93
C PHE A 21 1.61 -5.08 17.35
N VAL A 22 1.00 -5.27 16.17
CA VAL A 22 1.05 -6.54 15.46
C VAL A 22 2.48 -6.87 15.02
N GLN A 23 3.23 -5.89 14.53
CA GLN A 23 4.62 -6.04 14.14
C GLN A 23 5.49 -6.48 15.32
N LEU A 24 5.34 -5.82 16.45
CA LEU A 24 6.07 -6.15 17.67
C LEU A 24 5.70 -7.56 18.18
N ALA A 25 4.42 -7.91 18.14
CA ALA A 25 3.96 -9.23 18.53
C ALA A 25 4.58 -10.32 17.65
N LYS A 26 4.67 -10.11 16.35
CA LYS A 26 5.35 -11.04 15.43
C LYS A 26 6.82 -11.22 15.77
N GLN A 27 7.53 -10.15 16.09
CA GLN A 27 8.91 -10.24 16.51
C GLN A 27 9.09 -11.06 17.81
N MET A 28 8.19 -10.86 18.75
CA MET A 28 8.25 -11.55 20.05
C MET A 28 8.03 -13.06 19.92
N VAL A 29 7.25 -13.50 18.96
CA VAL A 29 6.91 -14.92 18.77
C VAL A 29 7.72 -15.59 17.67
N GLY A 30 8.70 -14.91 17.10
CA GLY A 30 9.50 -15.42 15.98
C GLY A 30 10.26 -16.71 16.26
N GLY A 31 10.49 -17.03 17.54
CA GLY A 31 11.10 -18.30 17.93
C GLY A 31 10.11 -19.44 18.12
N ALA A 32 8.80 -19.15 18.19
CA ALA A 32 7.76 -20.13 18.45
C ALA A 32 7.03 -20.58 17.17
N CYS A 33 6.92 -19.69 16.19
CA CYS A 33 6.33 -20.00 14.89
C CYS A 33 6.97 -19.15 13.80
N GLY A 34 6.79 -19.53 12.55
CA GLY A 34 7.22 -18.73 11.42
C GLY A 34 6.43 -17.44 11.29
N THR A 35 7.08 -16.38 10.84
CA THR A 35 6.42 -15.12 10.48
C THR A 35 6.87 -14.70 9.09
N ASP A 36 6.11 -13.82 8.48
CA ASP A 36 6.43 -13.31 7.14
C ASP A 36 7.61 -12.33 7.12
N GLY A 37 8.27 -12.15 8.24
CA GLY A 37 9.44 -11.27 8.38
C GLY A 37 9.09 -9.81 8.23
N GLY A 38 7.81 -9.52 8.14
CA GLY A 38 7.32 -8.23 7.73
C GLY A 38 7.53 -7.15 8.77
N PHE A 39 8.52 -6.35 8.53
CA PHE A 39 8.53 -5.01 9.05
C PHE A 39 7.79 -4.14 8.03
N TYR A 40 6.47 -4.04 8.19
CA TYR A 40 5.66 -3.16 7.36
C TYR A 40 5.76 -1.74 7.93
N GLY A 41 6.81 -1.02 7.52
CA GLY A 41 6.91 0.41 7.79
C GLY A 41 6.09 1.21 6.79
N PRO A 42 6.20 2.54 6.84
CA PRO A 42 5.61 3.40 5.81
C PRO A 42 6.06 2.91 4.44
N SER A 43 5.10 2.60 3.56
CA SER A 43 5.40 2.15 2.21
C SER A 43 5.27 3.29 1.22
N GLU A 44 6.07 3.21 0.17
CA GLU A 44 6.02 4.13 -0.95
C GLU A 44 5.74 3.32 -2.21
N ILE A 45 5.00 3.90 -3.13
CA ILE A 45 4.75 3.28 -4.42
C ILE A 45 5.28 4.16 -5.54
N VAL A 46 5.93 3.55 -6.52
CA VAL A 46 6.30 4.18 -7.77
C VAL A 46 5.55 3.49 -8.88
N THR A 47 4.73 4.23 -9.60
CA THR A 47 3.98 3.71 -10.73
C THR A 47 4.57 4.26 -12.02
N ILE A 48 4.93 3.37 -12.93
CA ILE A 48 5.42 3.71 -14.26
C ILE A 48 4.31 3.41 -15.26
N ALA A 49 3.90 4.40 -16.03
CA ALA A 49 2.78 4.28 -16.96
C ALA A 49 3.13 4.81 -18.34
N ASP A 50 2.57 4.19 -19.36
CA ASP A 50 2.64 4.63 -20.75
C ASP A 50 1.23 4.81 -21.33
N GLU A 51 1.14 4.99 -22.65
CA GLU A 51 -0.13 5.23 -23.33
C GLU A 51 -1.09 4.03 -23.28
N THR A 52 -0.59 2.84 -22.97
CA THR A 52 -1.43 1.63 -22.83
C THR A 52 -2.14 1.55 -21.49
N ALA A 53 -1.75 2.35 -20.51
CA ALA A 53 -2.34 2.32 -19.18
C ALA A 53 -3.72 3.00 -19.17
N ASP A 54 -4.67 2.40 -18.45
CA ASP A 54 -5.95 3.05 -18.16
C ASP A 54 -5.74 4.09 -17.05
N PRO A 55 -5.98 5.38 -17.33
CA PRO A 55 -5.78 6.44 -16.32
C PRO A 55 -6.57 6.22 -15.04
N ARG A 56 -7.75 5.61 -15.11
CA ARG A 56 -8.57 5.32 -13.93
C ARG A 56 -7.95 4.28 -13.02
N CYS A 57 -7.37 3.24 -13.62
CA CYS A 57 -6.69 2.21 -12.86
C CYS A 57 -5.43 2.74 -12.17
N VAL A 58 -4.63 3.53 -12.88
CA VAL A 58 -3.41 4.13 -12.32
C VAL A 58 -3.77 5.11 -11.21
N ALA A 59 -4.77 5.95 -11.41
CA ALA A 59 -5.23 6.87 -10.37
C ALA A 59 -5.71 6.13 -9.12
N ALA A 60 -6.43 5.02 -9.28
CA ALA A 60 -6.90 4.21 -8.16
C ALA A 60 -5.74 3.62 -7.36
N ASP A 61 -4.69 3.11 -8.03
CA ASP A 61 -3.49 2.59 -7.37
C ASP A 61 -2.76 3.68 -6.58
N LEU A 62 -2.63 4.87 -7.15
CA LEU A 62 -2.00 6.00 -6.45
C LEU A 62 -2.83 6.44 -5.24
N MET A 63 -4.15 6.46 -5.37
CA MET A 63 -5.06 6.82 -4.28
C MET A 63 -4.98 5.82 -3.12
N ALA A 64 -4.89 4.54 -3.41
CA ALA A 64 -4.79 3.50 -2.40
C ALA A 64 -3.54 3.68 -1.53
N GLN A 65 -2.44 4.14 -2.09
CA GLN A 65 -1.22 4.43 -1.34
C GLN A 65 -1.29 5.80 -0.63
N ALA A 66 -1.88 6.79 -1.28
CA ALA A 66 -1.95 8.15 -0.73
C ALA A 66 -2.86 8.26 0.50
N GLU A 67 -3.78 7.32 0.68
CA GLU A 67 -4.66 7.25 1.85
C GLU A 67 -3.92 6.86 3.13
N HIS A 68 -2.80 6.18 3.01
CA HIS A 68 -1.99 5.81 4.18
C HIS A 68 -1.25 7.01 4.73
N ASP A 69 -1.14 7.09 6.03
CA ASP A 69 -0.42 8.17 6.71
C ASP A 69 0.76 7.59 7.52
N PRO A 70 2.00 7.88 7.16
CA PRO A 70 2.44 8.64 5.99
C PRO A 70 2.42 7.80 4.72
N GLY A 71 1.78 8.30 3.67
CA GLY A 71 1.75 7.65 2.37
C GLY A 71 2.43 8.52 1.32
N LYS A 72 3.32 7.93 0.53
CA LYS A 72 3.95 8.60 -0.61
C LYS A 72 3.74 7.79 -1.86
N CYS A 73 3.39 8.47 -2.93
CA CYS A 73 3.26 7.85 -4.24
C CYS A 73 3.92 8.71 -5.30
N PHE A 74 4.51 8.06 -6.28
CA PHE A 74 5.22 8.69 -7.36
C PHE A 74 4.71 8.14 -8.69
N LEU A 75 4.43 9.02 -9.62
CA LEU A 75 4.04 8.66 -10.98
C LEU A 75 5.15 9.05 -11.93
N ILE A 76 5.63 8.11 -12.72
CA ILE A 76 6.67 8.32 -13.73
C ILE A 76 6.11 7.95 -15.09
N SER A 77 6.21 8.88 -16.04
CA SER A 77 5.92 8.60 -17.44
C SER A 77 6.79 9.51 -18.32
N TRP A 78 7.14 8.99 -19.49
CA TRP A 78 7.82 9.78 -20.53
C TRP A 78 6.84 10.55 -21.41
N SER A 79 5.54 10.39 -21.20
CA SER A 79 4.50 11.10 -21.94
C SER A 79 3.77 12.09 -21.04
N LYS A 80 3.85 13.37 -21.37
CA LYS A 80 3.14 14.42 -20.65
C LYS A 80 1.62 14.21 -20.71
N THR A 81 1.11 13.74 -21.84
CA THR A 81 -0.33 13.48 -22.03
C THR A 81 -0.83 12.39 -21.07
N VAL A 82 -0.05 11.33 -20.88
CA VAL A 82 -0.39 10.25 -19.93
C VAL A 82 -0.48 10.80 -18.51
N ILE A 83 0.49 11.59 -18.10
CA ILE A 83 0.48 12.22 -16.77
C ILE A 83 -0.76 13.11 -16.58
N GLU A 84 -1.04 13.94 -17.56
CA GLU A 84 -2.21 14.85 -17.51
C GLU A 84 -3.53 14.08 -17.42
N ASN A 85 -3.68 13.01 -18.19
CA ASN A 85 -4.88 12.18 -18.17
C ASN A 85 -5.09 11.51 -16.81
N ILE A 86 -4.02 11.05 -16.18
CA ILE A 86 -4.08 10.44 -14.86
C ILE A 86 -4.43 11.49 -13.80
N LEU A 87 -3.82 12.66 -13.86
CA LEU A 87 -4.10 13.74 -12.93
C LEU A 87 -5.53 14.26 -13.07
N ASP A 88 -6.11 14.27 -14.27
CA ASP A 88 -7.49 14.65 -14.50
C ASP A 88 -8.49 13.76 -13.77
N VAL A 89 -8.16 12.51 -13.57
CA VAL A 89 -8.96 11.57 -12.76
C VAL A 89 -8.66 11.72 -11.28
N TRP A 90 -7.37 11.79 -10.92
CA TRP A 90 -6.91 11.70 -9.54
C TRP A 90 -7.23 12.95 -8.71
N ILE A 91 -7.00 14.15 -9.25
CA ILE A 91 -7.19 15.39 -8.52
C ILE A 91 -8.67 15.60 -8.12
N PRO A 92 -9.66 15.46 -9.02
CA PRO A 92 -11.07 15.56 -8.63
C PRO A 92 -11.49 14.50 -7.62
N ALA A 93 -10.96 13.29 -7.72
CA ALA A 93 -11.27 12.20 -6.79
C ALA A 93 -10.78 12.48 -5.37
N GLN A 94 -9.76 13.33 -5.21
CA GLN A 94 -9.28 13.78 -3.89
C GLN A 94 -10.13 14.93 -3.30
N GLY A 95 -11.14 15.39 -4.02
CA GLY A 95 -11.98 16.50 -3.58
C GLY A 95 -11.40 17.88 -3.85
N PHE A 96 -10.32 17.97 -4.60
CA PHE A 96 -9.70 19.24 -4.97
C PHE A 96 -9.99 19.56 -6.44
N PRO A 97 -10.38 20.81 -6.77
CA PRO A 97 -10.47 21.21 -8.16
C PRO A 97 -9.09 21.24 -8.81
N ARG A 98 -9.03 20.87 -10.08
CA ARG A 98 -7.79 20.99 -10.83
C ARG A 98 -7.42 22.47 -10.94
N GLN A 99 -6.16 22.79 -10.64
CA GLN A 99 -5.64 24.15 -10.75
C GLN A 99 -4.96 24.37 -12.11
N GLY A 100 -5.21 25.56 -12.66
CA GLY A 100 -4.48 26.07 -13.79
C GLY A 100 -5.06 25.65 -15.13
N PRO A 101 -4.54 26.24 -16.21
CA PRO A 101 -4.94 25.85 -17.56
C PRO A 101 -4.40 24.50 -17.93
#